data_b7373df612a4ba4c2e25baed88ab667c
#
_entry.id   b7373df612a4ba4c2e25baed88ab667c
#
_cell.length_a   1.000
_cell.length_b   1.000
_cell.length_c   1.000
_cell.angle_alpha   90.00
_cell.angle_beta   90.00
_cell.angle_gamma   90.00
#
_symmetry.space_group_name_H-M   'P 1'
#
loop_
_entity.id
_entity.type
_entity.pdbx_description
1 polymer ?
#
loop_
_entity_poly.entity_id
_entity_poly.type
_entity_poly.pdbx_seq_one_letter_code
_entity_poly.pdbx_strand_id
1 'polypeptide(L)'
;MKRLIPLFGIIMITLSAWSQSPIDKALKRYNTGIIPYVNTDTAFQWHQKDSVLFLDTRALKEYEVSHIQGARFVGYDEFDAHKINALNIAPSTPIVVYCSIGVRSEQIGVKLKQLGYNKIFNLYGGIFQWYNQSHPVVDSQNKPTLALHGYDKNWARYVEKGTPTF
;
A
#
# COMPACT_ATOMS: atom_id res chain seq x y z
N MET A 1 65.18 -23.25 11.71
CA MET A 1 64.39 -22.35 10.85
C MET A 1 62.96 -22.89 10.70
N LYS A 2 61.99 -22.35 11.47
CA LYS A 2 60.61 -22.79 11.44
C LYS A 2 59.83 -21.90 10.42
N ARG A 3 59.31 -22.53 9.36
CA ARG A 3 58.52 -21.82 8.34
C ARG A 3 57.10 -21.61 8.89
N LEU A 4 56.69 -20.37 9.08
CA LEU A 4 55.27 -20.00 9.31
C LEU A 4 54.49 -20.09 7.99
N ILE A 5 53.45 -20.91 7.98
CA ILE A 5 52.47 -20.96 6.90
C ILE A 5 51.38 -19.94 7.23
N PRO A 6 51.12 -18.93 6.38
CA PRO A 6 49.99 -18.05 6.61
C PRO A 6 48.67 -18.71 6.34
N LEU A 7 47.80 -18.75 7.34
CA LEU A 7 46.42 -19.23 7.23
C LEU A 7 45.63 -18.17 6.52
N PHE A 8 45.38 -18.33 5.22
CA PHE A 8 44.44 -17.48 4.47
C PHE A 8 43.01 -17.91 4.86
N GLY A 9 42.38 -17.10 5.72
CA GLY A 9 40.98 -17.24 6.04
C GLY A 9 40.12 -16.84 4.84
N ILE A 10 39.43 -17.83 4.25
CA ILE A 10 38.42 -17.61 3.20
C ILE A 10 37.21 -16.99 3.89
N ILE A 11 37.02 -15.67 3.72
CA ILE A 11 35.77 -14.99 4.10
C ILE A 11 34.71 -15.39 3.08
N MET A 12 33.86 -16.35 3.46
CA MET A 12 32.63 -16.63 2.70
C MET A 12 31.65 -15.48 2.87
N ILE A 13 31.61 -14.59 1.91
CA ILE A 13 30.54 -13.58 1.79
C ILE A 13 29.29 -14.34 1.32
N THR A 14 28.40 -14.67 2.24
CA THR A 14 27.06 -15.18 1.90
C THR A 14 26.26 -14.05 1.29
N LEU A 15 26.20 -13.99 -0.03
CA LEU A 15 25.25 -13.17 -0.77
C LEU A 15 23.86 -13.71 -0.45
N SER A 16 23.19 -13.11 0.51
CA SER A 16 21.75 -13.32 0.72
C SER A 16 21.03 -12.86 -0.55
N ALA A 17 20.66 -13.80 -1.41
CA ALA A 17 19.78 -13.52 -2.53
C ALA A 17 18.43 -13.04 -1.93
N TRP A 18 18.17 -11.75 -1.97
CA TRP A 18 16.88 -11.18 -1.59
C TRP A 18 15.86 -11.69 -2.60
N SER A 19 15.14 -12.74 -2.24
CA SER A 19 14.02 -13.20 -3.04
C SER A 19 12.97 -12.10 -3.07
N GLN A 20 12.69 -11.57 -4.27
CA GLN A 20 11.62 -10.58 -4.44
C GLN A 20 10.30 -11.17 -3.94
N SER A 21 9.60 -10.41 -3.09
CA SER A 21 8.30 -10.84 -2.58
C SER A 21 7.29 -11.05 -3.72
N PRO A 22 6.26 -11.86 -3.54
CA PRO A 22 5.19 -11.97 -4.53
C PRO A 22 4.55 -10.63 -4.87
N ILE A 23 4.46 -9.72 -3.90
CA ILE A 23 3.96 -8.34 -4.09
C ILE A 23 4.92 -7.54 -4.98
N ASP A 24 6.25 -7.61 -4.78
CA ASP A 24 7.24 -6.95 -5.64
C ASP A 24 7.08 -7.35 -7.10
N LYS A 25 6.94 -8.65 -7.35
CA LYS A 25 6.75 -9.17 -8.72
C LYS A 25 5.47 -8.65 -9.36
N ALA A 26 4.37 -8.58 -8.59
CA ALA A 26 3.11 -8.05 -9.08
C ALA A 26 3.21 -6.54 -9.36
N LEU A 27 3.73 -5.75 -8.44
CA LEU A 27 3.89 -4.31 -8.61
C LEU A 27 4.82 -3.98 -9.78
N LYS A 28 5.95 -4.68 -9.93
CA LYS A 28 6.86 -4.51 -11.07
C LYS A 28 6.21 -4.85 -12.41
N ARG A 29 5.27 -5.80 -12.43
CA ARG A 29 4.56 -6.21 -13.64
C ARG A 29 3.50 -5.22 -14.09
N TYR A 30 2.78 -4.61 -13.15
CA TYR A 30 1.56 -3.85 -13.43
C TYR A 30 1.71 -2.35 -13.27
N ASN A 31 2.70 -1.88 -12.52
CA ASN A 31 2.91 -0.48 -12.22
C ASN A 31 4.06 0.12 -13.05
N THR A 32 3.98 1.42 -13.29
CA THR A 32 5.00 2.19 -14.03
C THR A 32 6.00 2.88 -13.11
N GLY A 33 5.70 2.98 -11.80
CA GLY A 33 6.52 3.67 -10.80
C GLY A 33 6.42 5.20 -10.86
N ILE A 34 5.40 5.75 -11.56
CA ILE A 34 5.19 7.21 -11.63
C ILE A 34 4.83 7.81 -10.27
N ILE A 35 4.12 7.04 -9.44
CA ILE A 35 3.76 7.44 -8.09
C ILE A 35 4.72 6.75 -7.11
N PRO A 36 5.49 7.50 -6.31
CA PRO A 36 6.44 6.92 -5.36
C PRO A 36 5.71 6.09 -4.30
N TYR A 37 6.32 4.99 -3.92
CA TYR A 37 5.80 4.16 -2.84
C TYR A 37 6.12 4.75 -1.47
N VAL A 38 5.21 4.52 -0.52
CA VAL A 38 5.43 4.64 0.91
C VAL A 38 5.19 3.26 1.55
N ASN A 39 6.06 2.83 2.44
CA ASN A 39 5.83 1.59 3.20
C ASN A 39 4.75 1.79 4.27
N THR A 40 4.15 0.69 4.70
CA THR A 40 3.02 0.72 5.64
C THR A 40 3.37 1.28 7.01
N ASP A 41 4.59 1.04 7.53
CA ASP A 41 4.99 1.58 8.83
C ASP A 41 5.13 3.11 8.80
N THR A 42 5.77 3.65 7.75
CA THR A 42 5.87 5.10 7.57
C THR A 42 4.48 5.72 7.37
N ALA A 43 3.65 5.11 6.55
CA ALA A 43 2.29 5.57 6.31
C ALA A 43 1.45 5.53 7.61
N PHE A 44 1.63 4.50 8.45
CA PHE A 44 0.97 4.41 9.75
C PHE A 44 1.43 5.51 10.71
N GLN A 45 2.74 5.82 10.76
CA GLN A 45 3.24 6.95 11.54
C GLN A 45 2.66 8.29 11.09
N TRP A 46 2.50 8.49 9.78
CA TRP A 46 1.85 9.69 9.23
C TRP A 46 0.38 9.74 9.58
N HIS A 47 -0.31 8.61 9.51
CA HIS A 47 -1.71 8.47 9.90
C HIS A 47 -1.93 8.88 11.36
N GLN A 48 -1.11 8.36 12.28
CA GLN A 48 -1.20 8.69 13.71
C GLN A 48 -0.97 10.18 14.04
N LYS A 49 -0.30 10.91 13.15
CA LYS A 49 -0.02 12.36 13.30
C LYS A 49 -1.00 13.23 12.52
N ASP A 50 -2.05 12.65 11.92
CA ASP A 50 -2.98 13.35 11.01
C ASP A 50 -2.27 14.18 9.93
N SER A 51 -1.09 13.71 9.48
CA SER A 51 -0.23 14.45 8.56
C SER A 51 -0.43 14.08 7.09
N VAL A 52 -1.34 13.16 6.80
CA VAL A 52 -1.61 12.63 5.46
C VAL A 52 -3.07 12.25 5.30
N LEU A 53 -3.61 12.47 4.11
CA LEU A 53 -4.94 12.00 3.73
C LEU A 53 -4.85 10.65 3.02
N PHE A 54 -5.58 9.64 3.50
CA PHE A 54 -5.72 8.37 2.80
C PHE A 54 -6.91 8.39 1.85
N LEU A 55 -6.70 7.89 0.63
CA LEU A 55 -7.76 7.71 -0.38
C LEU A 55 -7.85 6.23 -0.76
N ASP A 56 -9.00 5.64 -0.50
CA ASP A 56 -9.31 4.26 -0.89
C ASP A 56 -9.81 4.21 -2.32
N THR A 57 -9.07 3.52 -3.17
CA THR A 57 -9.35 3.39 -4.60
C THR A 57 -9.93 2.02 -4.95
N ARG A 58 -10.41 1.26 -3.98
CA ARG A 58 -11.06 -0.04 -4.20
C ARG A 58 -12.53 0.16 -4.58
N ALA A 59 -13.22 -0.92 -4.92
CA ALA A 59 -14.67 -0.88 -5.08
C ALA A 59 -15.38 -0.62 -3.74
N LEU A 60 -16.57 0.00 -3.79
CA LEU A 60 -17.32 0.36 -2.58
C LEU A 60 -17.54 -0.84 -1.66
N LYS A 61 -17.88 -2.01 -2.21
CA LYS A 61 -18.07 -3.23 -1.42
C LYS A 61 -16.81 -3.67 -0.64
N GLU A 62 -15.60 -3.39 -1.17
CA GLU A 62 -14.35 -3.68 -0.48
C GLU A 62 -14.13 -2.69 0.68
N TYR A 63 -14.43 -1.40 0.45
CA TYR A 63 -14.33 -0.35 1.44
C TYR A 63 -15.31 -0.57 2.61
N GLU A 64 -16.54 -0.99 2.33
CA GLU A 64 -17.57 -1.24 3.34
C GLU A 64 -17.23 -2.42 4.27
N VAL A 65 -16.54 -3.45 3.76
CA VAL A 65 -16.06 -4.55 4.61
C VAL A 65 -15.00 -4.05 5.60
N SER A 66 -14.00 -3.34 5.11
CA SER A 66 -13.03 -2.66 5.97
C SER A 66 -12.17 -1.67 5.19
N HIS A 67 -11.70 -0.62 5.86
CA HIS A 67 -10.82 0.39 5.31
C HIS A 67 -9.87 0.95 6.38
N ILE A 68 -8.83 1.68 5.97
CA ILE A 68 -7.96 2.42 6.89
C ILE A 68 -8.79 3.54 7.53
N GLN A 69 -8.76 3.64 8.86
CA GLN A 69 -9.55 4.65 9.58
C GLN A 69 -9.32 6.05 9.02
N GLY A 70 -10.41 6.79 8.79
CA GLY A 70 -10.34 8.16 8.24
C GLY A 70 -10.04 8.23 6.75
N ALA A 71 -9.80 7.10 6.07
CA ALA A 71 -9.65 7.10 4.62
C ALA A 71 -10.95 7.53 3.93
N ARG A 72 -10.82 8.32 2.86
CA ARG A 72 -11.95 8.70 2.02
C ARG A 72 -12.07 7.75 0.83
N PHE A 73 -13.26 7.25 0.61
CA PHE A 73 -13.57 6.46 -0.57
C PHE A 73 -13.57 7.34 -1.82
N VAL A 74 -12.81 6.94 -2.84
CA VAL A 74 -12.79 7.60 -4.16
C VAL A 74 -13.06 6.62 -5.30
N GLY A 75 -12.95 5.31 -5.04
CA GLY A 75 -13.17 4.26 -6.01
C GLY A 75 -12.12 4.19 -7.11
N TYR A 76 -12.19 3.16 -7.91
CA TYR A 76 -11.38 2.99 -9.12
C TYR A 76 -12.23 3.23 -10.36
N ASP A 77 -13.30 2.47 -10.51
CA ASP A 77 -14.26 2.62 -11.61
C ASP A 77 -15.16 3.84 -11.42
N GLU A 78 -15.45 4.18 -10.15
CA GLU A 78 -16.28 5.33 -9.75
C GLU A 78 -15.47 6.63 -9.61
N PHE A 79 -14.18 6.62 -9.92
CA PHE A 79 -13.34 7.81 -9.80
C PHE A 79 -13.85 8.96 -10.65
N ASP A 80 -14.14 10.06 -9.98
CA ASP A 80 -14.68 11.28 -10.59
C ASP A 80 -13.88 12.50 -10.12
N ALA A 81 -13.25 13.19 -11.06
CA ALA A 81 -12.48 14.40 -10.79
C ALA A 81 -13.31 15.52 -10.14
N HIS A 82 -14.59 15.65 -10.49
CA HIS A 82 -15.48 16.64 -9.88
C HIS A 82 -15.71 16.34 -8.39
N LYS A 83 -15.88 15.07 -8.03
CA LYS A 83 -15.99 14.64 -6.64
C LYS A 83 -14.70 14.92 -5.86
N ILE A 84 -13.53 14.68 -6.47
CA ILE A 84 -12.24 15.01 -5.84
C ILE A 84 -12.12 16.51 -5.58
N ASN A 85 -12.45 17.34 -6.55
CA ASN A 85 -12.42 18.80 -6.39
C ASN A 85 -13.39 19.28 -5.31
N ALA A 86 -14.57 18.67 -5.19
CA ALA A 86 -15.56 18.97 -4.14
C ALA A 86 -15.06 18.62 -2.72
N LEU A 87 -14.04 17.79 -2.56
CA LEU A 87 -13.42 17.53 -1.27
C LEU A 87 -12.60 18.70 -0.72
N ASN A 88 -12.36 19.74 -1.53
CA ASN A 88 -11.58 20.93 -1.17
C ASN A 88 -10.20 20.61 -0.56
N ILE A 89 -9.53 19.58 -1.07
CA ILE A 89 -8.20 19.18 -0.65
C ILE A 89 -7.19 20.18 -1.24
N ALA A 90 -6.36 20.78 -0.39
CA ALA A 90 -5.29 21.66 -0.88
C ALA A 90 -4.30 20.87 -1.75
N PRO A 91 -3.82 21.41 -2.90
CA PRO A 91 -2.88 20.72 -3.80
C PRO A 91 -1.58 20.26 -3.13
N SER A 92 -1.18 20.92 -2.05
CA SER A 92 0.02 20.58 -1.25
C SER A 92 -0.23 19.55 -0.16
N THR A 93 -1.47 19.10 0.04
CA THR A 93 -1.80 18.07 1.04
C THR A 93 -1.11 16.76 0.68
N PRO A 94 -0.35 16.13 1.60
CA PRO A 94 0.17 14.79 1.37
C PRO A 94 -0.97 13.79 1.28
N ILE A 95 -0.97 12.99 0.22
CA ILE A 95 -2.02 11.99 -0.06
C ILE A 95 -1.36 10.62 -0.17
N VAL A 96 -1.90 9.63 0.53
CA VAL A 96 -1.59 8.22 0.32
C VAL A 96 -2.79 7.56 -0.36
N VAL A 97 -2.60 7.11 -1.60
CA VAL A 97 -3.59 6.30 -2.31
C VAL A 97 -3.32 4.82 -2.04
N TYR A 98 -4.37 4.02 -1.89
CA TYR A 98 -4.23 2.59 -1.73
C TYR A 98 -5.37 1.81 -2.40
N CYS A 99 -5.07 0.58 -2.80
CA CYS A 99 -6.05 -0.44 -3.14
C CYS A 99 -5.69 -1.76 -2.42
N SER A 100 -6.02 -2.91 -2.98
CA SER A 100 -5.68 -4.21 -2.39
C SER A 100 -4.17 -4.40 -2.24
N ILE A 101 -3.37 -4.17 -3.30
CA ILE A 101 -1.90 -4.31 -3.27
C ILE A 101 -1.12 -3.12 -3.86
N GLY A 102 -1.78 -2.09 -4.42
CA GLY A 102 -1.10 -0.92 -4.98
C GLY A 102 -1.13 -0.79 -6.51
N VAL A 103 -1.92 -1.60 -7.24
CA VAL A 103 -2.01 -1.53 -8.71
C VAL A 103 -3.03 -0.50 -9.17
N ARG A 104 -4.30 -0.62 -8.75
CA ARG A 104 -5.37 0.34 -9.09
C ARG A 104 -5.04 1.73 -8.56
N SER A 105 -4.46 1.80 -7.36
CA SER A 105 -4.13 3.06 -6.70
C SER A 105 -3.04 3.86 -7.42
N GLU A 106 -2.08 3.23 -8.08
CA GLU A 106 -1.12 3.98 -8.90
C GLU A 106 -1.81 4.75 -10.03
N GLN A 107 -2.75 4.11 -10.72
CA GLN A 107 -3.48 4.75 -11.82
C GLN A 107 -4.32 5.93 -11.32
N ILE A 108 -4.96 5.79 -10.15
CA ILE A 108 -5.67 6.92 -9.51
C ILE A 108 -4.69 8.02 -9.08
N GLY A 109 -3.53 7.65 -8.52
CA GLY A 109 -2.48 8.60 -8.19
C GLY A 109 -2.01 9.42 -9.39
N VAL A 110 -1.88 8.80 -10.57
CA VAL A 110 -1.57 9.51 -11.83
C VAL A 110 -2.67 10.51 -12.20
N LYS A 111 -3.96 10.12 -12.09
CA LYS A 111 -5.10 11.02 -12.32
C LYS A 111 -5.08 12.21 -11.34
N LEU A 112 -4.81 11.96 -10.06
CA LEU A 112 -4.68 13.03 -9.06
C LEU A 112 -3.52 13.99 -9.38
N LYS A 113 -2.38 13.46 -9.85
CA LYS A 113 -1.26 14.29 -10.30
C LYS A 113 -1.65 15.21 -11.46
N GLN A 114 -2.44 14.71 -12.41
CA GLN A 114 -3.00 15.52 -13.51
C GLN A 114 -3.98 16.61 -13.03
N LEU A 115 -4.65 16.39 -11.89
CA LEU A 115 -5.51 17.38 -11.23
C LEU A 115 -4.72 18.41 -10.41
N GLY A 116 -3.37 18.35 -10.38
CA GLY A 116 -2.50 19.32 -9.71
C GLY A 116 -2.07 18.96 -8.30
N TYR A 117 -2.45 17.80 -7.78
CA TYR A 117 -1.91 17.31 -6.50
C TYR A 117 -0.44 16.88 -6.67
N ASN A 118 0.46 17.36 -5.82
CA ASN A 118 1.90 17.21 -6.02
C ASN A 118 2.61 16.34 -4.97
N LYS A 119 1.93 15.96 -3.89
CA LYS A 119 2.46 15.09 -2.82
C LYS A 119 1.64 13.82 -2.72
N ILE A 120 1.76 12.95 -3.72
CA ILE A 120 1.01 11.69 -3.80
C ILE A 120 1.97 10.52 -3.60
N PHE A 121 1.57 9.57 -2.76
CA PHE A 121 2.28 8.34 -2.48
C PHE A 121 1.34 7.14 -2.71
N ASN A 122 1.88 6.04 -3.21
CA ASN A 122 1.17 4.78 -3.34
C ASN A 122 1.55 3.87 -2.16
N LEU A 123 0.57 3.39 -1.40
CA LEU A 123 0.83 2.48 -0.28
C LEU A 123 1.38 1.16 -0.82
N TYR A 124 2.65 0.86 -0.50
CA TYR A 124 3.30 -0.38 -0.92
C TYR A 124 2.57 -1.60 -0.35
N GLY A 125 2.15 -2.50 -1.25
CA GLY A 125 1.37 -3.68 -0.87
C GLY A 125 -0.08 -3.38 -0.46
N GLY A 126 -0.53 -2.13 -0.54
CA GLY A 126 -1.90 -1.70 -0.28
C GLY A 126 -2.43 -2.08 1.10
N ILE A 127 -3.75 -2.23 1.19
CA ILE A 127 -4.40 -2.61 2.46
C ILE A 127 -4.05 -4.05 2.88
N PHE A 128 -3.65 -4.94 1.95
CA PHE A 128 -3.23 -6.28 2.31
C PHE A 128 -1.95 -6.27 3.13
N GLN A 129 -0.92 -5.51 2.70
CA GLN A 129 0.31 -5.37 3.46
C GLN A 129 0.08 -4.62 4.78
N TRP A 130 -0.76 -3.59 4.78
CA TRP A 130 -1.20 -2.89 5.99
C TRP A 130 -1.79 -3.87 7.01
N TYR A 131 -2.70 -4.71 6.58
CA TYR A 131 -3.35 -5.72 7.41
C TYR A 131 -2.38 -6.82 7.87
N ASN A 132 -1.51 -7.31 6.98
CA ASN A 132 -0.50 -8.32 7.31
C ASN A 132 0.46 -7.86 8.41
N GLN A 133 0.74 -6.55 8.48
CA GLN A 133 1.54 -5.94 9.54
C GLN A 133 0.73 -5.59 10.80
N SER A 134 -0.52 -6.03 10.86
CA SER A 134 -1.42 -5.80 12.00
C SER A 134 -1.75 -4.34 12.27
N HIS A 135 -1.63 -3.47 11.26
CA HIS A 135 -2.17 -2.13 11.37
C HIS A 135 -3.70 -2.16 11.36
N PRO A 136 -4.36 -1.28 12.15
CA PRO A 136 -5.80 -1.34 12.34
C PRO A 136 -6.58 -0.98 11.08
N VAL A 137 -7.71 -1.66 10.90
CA VAL A 137 -8.74 -1.33 9.91
C VAL A 137 -10.09 -1.24 10.61
N VAL A 138 -11.02 -0.49 10.01
CA VAL A 138 -12.36 -0.27 10.55
C VAL A 138 -13.42 -0.68 9.51
N ASP A 139 -14.59 -1.05 9.97
CA ASP A 139 -15.76 -1.34 9.13
C ASP A 139 -16.49 -0.05 8.67
N SER A 140 -17.60 -0.21 7.96
CA SER A 140 -18.43 0.91 7.49
C SER A 140 -19.03 1.77 8.60
N GLN A 141 -19.03 1.28 9.85
CA GLN A 141 -19.47 2.04 11.04
C GLN A 141 -18.29 2.67 11.81
N ASN A 142 -17.07 2.66 11.23
CA ASN A 142 -15.81 3.08 11.85
C ASN A 142 -15.46 2.30 13.14
N LYS A 143 -15.91 1.06 13.28
CA LYS A 143 -15.54 0.17 14.38
C LYS A 143 -14.36 -0.72 13.97
N PRO A 144 -13.38 -0.95 14.87
CA PRO A 144 -12.29 -1.88 14.59
C PRO A 144 -12.81 -3.24 14.16
N THR A 145 -12.22 -3.81 13.10
CA THR A 145 -12.62 -5.09 12.55
C THR A 145 -11.41 -5.94 12.16
N LEU A 146 -11.59 -7.25 12.10
CA LEU A 146 -10.64 -8.21 11.52
C LEU A 146 -11.10 -8.72 10.16
N ALA A 147 -12.24 -8.25 9.66
CA ALA A 147 -12.70 -8.60 8.33
C ALA A 147 -11.85 -7.85 7.28
N LEU A 148 -11.55 -8.54 6.18
CA LEU A 148 -10.87 -7.96 5.03
C LEU A 148 -11.44 -8.55 3.74
N HIS A 149 -11.79 -7.70 2.78
CA HIS A 149 -12.23 -8.16 1.46
C HIS A 149 -11.01 -8.52 0.60
N GLY A 150 -10.93 -9.77 0.17
CA GLY A 150 -9.79 -10.32 -0.57
C GLY A 150 -9.75 -9.95 -2.07
N TYR A 151 -10.68 -9.12 -2.55
CA TYR A 151 -10.93 -8.81 -3.96
C TYR A 151 -11.43 -10.04 -4.73
N ASP A 152 -10.55 -10.98 -5.06
CA ASP A 152 -10.86 -12.32 -5.58
C ASP A 152 -9.87 -13.36 -5.05
N LYS A 153 -10.10 -14.63 -5.34
CA LYS A 153 -9.26 -15.74 -4.85
C LYS A 153 -7.80 -15.65 -5.30
N ASN A 154 -7.52 -15.06 -6.47
CA ASN A 154 -6.15 -14.95 -6.98
C ASN A 154 -5.35 -13.88 -6.23
N TRP A 155 -6.01 -12.77 -5.86
CA TRP A 155 -5.37 -11.69 -5.13
C TRP A 155 -5.37 -11.93 -3.62
N ALA A 156 -6.36 -12.65 -3.08
CA ALA A 156 -6.43 -13.02 -1.67
C ALA A 156 -5.20 -13.78 -1.16
N ARG A 157 -4.43 -14.41 -2.05
CA ARG A 157 -3.16 -15.09 -1.70
C ARG A 157 -2.08 -14.16 -1.11
N TYR A 158 -2.23 -12.85 -1.27
CA TYR A 158 -1.34 -11.84 -0.66
C TYR A 158 -1.77 -11.47 0.77
N VAL A 159 -2.91 -11.96 1.24
CA VAL A 159 -3.35 -11.82 2.63
C VAL A 159 -2.76 -12.98 3.42
N GLU A 160 -1.85 -12.67 4.33
CA GLU A 160 -1.11 -13.67 5.12
C GLU A 160 -1.78 -13.96 6.47
N LYS A 161 -2.67 -13.07 6.92
CA LYS A 161 -3.37 -13.16 8.21
C LYS A 161 -4.88 -13.21 8.03
N GLY A 162 -5.54 -14.06 8.82
CA GLY A 162 -6.99 -14.18 8.81
C GLY A 162 -7.54 -14.87 7.55
N THR A 163 -8.85 -14.79 7.38
CA THR A 163 -9.57 -15.34 6.22
C THR A 163 -10.28 -14.19 5.51
N PRO A 164 -9.86 -13.82 4.30
CA PRO A 164 -10.51 -12.76 3.55
C PRO A 164 -11.93 -13.17 3.12
N THR A 165 -12.83 -12.19 3.06
CA THR A 165 -14.20 -12.32 2.52
C THR A 165 -14.26 -11.88 1.05
N PHE A 166 -15.39 -12.17 0.34
CA PHE A 166 -15.57 -11.86 -1.07
C PHE A 166 -16.95 -11.29 -1.37
#